data_07d736fd4a545ab0ad58b7b9c1ed5337
#
_entry.id   07d736fd4a545ab0ad58b7b9c1ed5337
#
_cell.length_a   1.000
_cell.length_b   1.000
_cell.length_c   1.000
_cell.angle_alpha   90.00
_cell.angle_beta   90.00
_cell.angle_gamma   90.00
#
_symmetry.space_group_name_H-M   'P 1'
#
loop_
_entity.id
_entity.type
_entity.pdbx_description
1 polymer ?
#
loop_
_entity_poly.entity_id
_entity_poly.type
_entity_poly.pdbx_seq_one_letter_code
_entity_poly.pdbx_strand_id
1 'polypeptide(L)'
;MNWRNVAEEISEWIGDYANRNGIRTLVVGVSGGVDSAVTSTLSAMTGIDTMVLNMPIHQDESQFDLSGRHIEWLKTEWGNVSGEVLDLSSTYDEFRSEAGVLSDLSLANSRARLRMTTLYAIAGSNNGIVVGTGN
;
A
#
# COMPACT_ATOMS: atom_id res chain seq x y z
N MET A 1 19.96 -1.81 -20.35
CA MET A 1 19.38 -2.45 -19.15
C MET A 1 18.04 -3.09 -19.51
N ASN A 2 17.86 -4.33 -19.10
CA ASN A 2 16.59 -5.02 -19.32
C ASN A 2 15.69 -4.85 -18.09
N TRP A 3 14.71 -3.99 -18.19
CA TRP A 3 13.82 -3.65 -17.08
C TRP A 3 12.96 -4.84 -16.62
N ARG A 4 12.63 -5.76 -17.54
CA ARG A 4 11.91 -6.98 -17.15
C ARG A 4 12.74 -7.83 -16.21
N ASN A 5 14.02 -8.02 -16.50
CA ASN A 5 14.93 -8.78 -15.63
C ASN A 5 15.09 -8.10 -14.26
N VAL A 6 15.18 -6.78 -14.23
CA VAL A 6 15.26 -6.02 -12.96
C VAL A 6 14.00 -6.24 -12.13
N ALA A 7 12.83 -6.16 -12.76
CA ALA A 7 11.55 -6.38 -12.07
C ALA A 7 11.47 -7.81 -11.50
N GLU A 8 11.85 -8.80 -12.29
CA GLU A 8 11.86 -10.20 -11.86
C GLU A 8 12.81 -10.43 -10.69
N GLU A 9 14.01 -9.84 -10.75
CA GLU A 9 14.99 -9.95 -9.67
C GLU A 9 14.49 -9.34 -8.36
N ILE A 10 13.85 -8.16 -8.43
CA ILE A 10 13.29 -7.50 -7.24
C ILE A 10 12.15 -8.35 -6.68
N SER A 11 11.26 -8.82 -7.53
CA SER A 11 10.15 -9.68 -7.12
C SER A 11 10.65 -10.97 -6.45
N GLU A 12 11.64 -11.62 -7.02
CA GLU A 12 12.27 -12.80 -6.43
C GLU A 12 12.87 -12.49 -5.06
N TRP A 13 13.54 -11.34 -4.94
CA TRP A 13 14.12 -10.93 -3.66
C TRP A 13 13.04 -10.73 -2.59
N ILE A 14 11.93 -10.08 -2.94
CA ILE A 14 10.79 -9.91 -2.02
C ILE A 14 10.25 -11.29 -1.61
N GLY A 15 10.02 -12.16 -2.57
CA GLY A 15 9.51 -13.52 -2.32
C GLY A 15 10.43 -14.33 -1.43
N ASP A 16 11.72 -14.32 -1.69
CA ASP A 16 12.71 -15.03 -0.90
C ASP A 16 12.78 -14.50 0.54
N TYR A 17 12.75 -13.18 0.70
CA TYR A 17 12.73 -12.57 2.02
C TYR A 17 11.49 -13.02 2.81
N ALA A 18 10.32 -12.95 2.20
CA ALA A 18 9.06 -13.35 2.83
C ALA A 18 9.09 -14.82 3.23
N ASN A 19 9.51 -15.70 2.32
CA ASN A 19 9.56 -17.15 2.57
C ASN A 19 10.52 -17.50 3.69
N ARG A 20 11.70 -16.87 3.71
CA ARG A 20 12.71 -17.13 4.77
C ARG A 20 12.24 -16.66 6.15
N ASN A 21 11.34 -15.71 6.21
CA ASN A 21 10.85 -15.14 7.47
C ASN A 21 9.44 -15.61 7.82
N GLY A 22 8.90 -16.59 7.12
CA GLY A 22 7.58 -17.15 7.41
C GLY A 22 6.43 -16.18 7.13
N ILE A 23 6.65 -15.19 6.27
CA ILE A 23 5.65 -14.20 5.90
C ILE A 23 4.70 -14.81 4.87
N ARG A 24 3.38 -14.67 5.09
CA ARG A 24 2.36 -15.25 4.22
C ARG A 24 1.59 -14.23 3.41
N THR A 25 1.70 -12.95 3.78
CA THR A 25 0.92 -11.88 3.13
C THR A 25 1.80 -10.66 2.95
N LEU A 26 1.75 -10.07 1.77
CA LEU A 26 2.36 -8.78 1.48
C LEU A 26 1.26 -7.71 1.52
N VAL A 27 1.50 -6.60 2.20
CA VAL A 27 0.53 -5.52 2.35
C VAL A 27 1.11 -4.25 1.76
N VAL A 28 0.41 -3.65 0.81
CA VAL A 28 0.90 -2.48 0.07
C VAL A 28 -0.20 -1.42 0.01
N GLY A 29 0.17 -0.18 0.32
CA GLY A 29 -0.71 0.97 0.12
C GLY A 29 -0.60 1.50 -1.31
N VAL A 30 -1.71 1.79 -1.95
CA VAL A 30 -1.77 2.34 -3.31
C VAL A 30 -2.33 3.76 -3.25
N SER A 31 -1.58 4.71 -3.80
CA SER A 31 -1.89 6.14 -3.73
C SER A 31 -2.34 6.77 -5.04
N GLY A 32 -2.29 6.03 -6.15
CA GLY A 32 -2.49 6.56 -7.50
C GLY A 32 -1.20 7.07 -8.14
N GLY A 33 -0.08 7.10 -7.41
CA GLY A 33 1.24 7.47 -7.92
C GLY A 33 2.01 6.27 -8.47
N VAL A 34 3.09 6.58 -9.21
CA VAL A 34 3.90 5.56 -9.87
C VAL A 34 4.64 4.65 -8.90
N ASP A 35 5.12 5.18 -7.78
CA ASP A 35 5.90 4.40 -6.82
C ASP A 35 5.08 3.26 -6.22
N SER A 36 3.86 3.57 -5.76
CA SER A 36 2.98 2.55 -5.20
C SER A 36 2.47 1.59 -6.28
N ALA A 37 2.30 2.05 -7.51
CA ALA A 37 1.91 1.20 -8.63
C ALA A 37 3.01 0.16 -8.92
N VAL A 38 4.26 0.57 -8.98
CA VAL A 38 5.39 -0.33 -9.19
C VAL A 38 5.55 -1.30 -8.01
N THR A 39 5.52 -0.79 -6.78
CA THR A 39 5.70 -1.61 -5.58
C THR A 39 4.62 -2.68 -5.47
N SER A 40 3.36 -2.33 -5.70
CA SER A 40 2.26 -3.29 -5.63
C SER A 40 2.33 -4.33 -6.75
N THR A 41 2.77 -3.93 -7.93
CA THR A 41 2.95 -4.86 -9.06
C THR A 41 4.07 -5.86 -8.77
N LEU A 42 5.22 -5.39 -8.28
CA LEU A 42 6.34 -6.28 -7.93
C LEU A 42 5.94 -7.26 -6.82
N SER A 43 5.13 -6.80 -5.86
CA SER A 43 4.60 -7.66 -4.80
C SER A 43 3.66 -8.73 -5.37
N ALA A 44 2.76 -8.36 -6.27
CA ALA A 44 1.85 -9.30 -6.93
C ALA A 44 2.61 -10.37 -7.71
N MET A 45 3.69 -9.99 -8.37
CA MET A 45 4.52 -10.91 -9.18
C MET A 45 5.18 -12.02 -8.35
N THR A 46 5.28 -11.87 -7.03
CA THR A 46 5.86 -12.90 -6.16
C THR A 46 5.01 -14.16 -6.09
N GLY A 47 3.73 -14.07 -6.39
CA GLY A 47 2.76 -15.15 -6.18
C GLY A 47 2.27 -15.27 -4.74
N ILE A 48 2.85 -14.52 -3.80
CA ILE A 48 2.43 -14.50 -2.40
C ILE A 48 1.13 -13.68 -2.30
N ASP A 49 0.22 -14.06 -1.42
CA ASP A 49 -1.00 -13.30 -1.17
C ASP A 49 -0.67 -11.85 -0.93
N THR A 50 -1.21 -10.96 -1.74
CA THR A 50 -0.90 -9.54 -1.71
C THR A 50 -2.18 -8.74 -1.50
N MET A 51 -2.24 -8.02 -0.37
CA MET A 51 -3.34 -7.13 -0.05
C MET A 51 -2.95 -5.71 -0.47
N VAL A 52 -3.73 -5.12 -1.37
CA VAL A 52 -3.50 -3.74 -1.81
C VAL A 52 -4.61 -2.85 -1.27
N LEU A 53 -4.21 -1.79 -0.58
CA LEU A 53 -5.12 -0.94 0.18
C LEU A 53 -5.14 0.47 -0.40
N ASN A 54 -6.35 0.94 -0.69
CA ASN A 54 -6.60 2.33 -1.03
C ASN A 54 -7.15 3.00 0.24
N MET A 55 -6.41 3.96 0.77
CA MET A 55 -6.72 4.60 2.06
C MET A 55 -6.91 6.10 1.87
N PRO A 56 -8.05 6.54 1.30
CA PRO A 56 -8.28 7.95 1.08
C PRO A 56 -8.45 8.71 2.39
N ILE A 57 -7.92 9.95 2.43
CA ILE A 57 -8.16 10.93 3.49
C ILE A 57 -8.50 12.23 2.78
N HIS A 58 -9.79 12.52 2.61
CA HIS A 58 -10.29 13.68 1.84
C HIS A 58 -9.59 13.80 0.49
N GLN A 59 -9.40 12.65 -0.16
CA GLN A 59 -8.62 12.56 -1.37
C GLN A 59 -9.42 13.05 -2.57
N ASP A 60 -8.72 13.68 -3.51
CA ASP A 60 -9.25 14.07 -4.81
C ASP A 60 -9.81 12.84 -5.53
N GLU A 61 -10.97 13.00 -6.14
CA GLU A 61 -11.68 11.94 -6.85
C GLU A 61 -10.82 11.31 -7.96
N SER A 62 -10.04 12.12 -8.69
CA SER A 62 -9.17 11.62 -9.75
C SER A 62 -8.06 10.71 -9.21
N GLN A 63 -7.48 11.02 -8.05
CA GLN A 63 -6.49 10.18 -7.37
C GLN A 63 -7.12 8.88 -6.90
N PHE A 64 -8.31 8.96 -6.32
CA PHE A 64 -9.06 7.80 -5.87
C PHE A 64 -9.37 6.86 -7.04
N ASP A 65 -9.79 7.41 -8.17
CA ASP A 65 -10.11 6.64 -9.38
C ASP A 65 -8.86 5.96 -9.95
N LEU A 66 -7.71 6.65 -9.96
CA LEU A 66 -6.44 6.06 -10.41
C LEU A 66 -6.04 4.86 -9.56
N SER A 67 -6.15 5.02 -8.24
CA SER A 67 -5.86 3.93 -7.30
C SER A 67 -6.79 2.74 -7.53
N GLY A 68 -8.07 3.00 -7.69
CA GLY A 68 -9.08 1.96 -7.93
C GLY A 68 -8.85 1.19 -9.21
N ARG A 69 -8.54 1.90 -10.31
CA ARG A 69 -8.25 1.27 -11.60
C ARG A 69 -7.00 0.40 -11.55
N HIS A 70 -5.97 0.85 -10.86
CA HIS A 70 -4.75 0.09 -10.70
C HIS A 70 -5.00 -1.20 -9.92
N ILE A 71 -5.75 -1.12 -8.82
CA ILE A 71 -6.10 -2.29 -8.01
C ILE A 71 -6.90 -3.30 -8.85
N GLU A 72 -7.90 -2.84 -9.60
CA GLU A 72 -8.68 -3.73 -10.46
C GLU A 72 -7.81 -4.39 -11.53
N TRP A 73 -6.87 -3.66 -12.12
CA TRP A 73 -5.93 -4.23 -13.07
C TRP A 73 -5.07 -5.31 -12.42
N LEU A 74 -4.54 -5.06 -11.22
CA LEU A 74 -3.74 -6.06 -10.50
C LEU A 74 -4.55 -7.33 -10.25
N LYS A 75 -5.80 -7.19 -9.82
CA LYS A 75 -6.68 -8.33 -9.54
C LYS A 75 -6.98 -9.15 -10.81
N THR A 76 -7.02 -8.50 -11.96
CA THR A 76 -7.23 -9.15 -13.24
C THR A 76 -5.99 -9.95 -13.67
N GLU A 77 -4.80 -9.39 -13.48
CA GLU A 77 -3.54 -9.98 -13.93
C GLU A 77 -3.00 -11.06 -12.98
N TRP A 78 -3.24 -10.92 -11.68
CA TRP A 78 -2.72 -11.83 -10.66
C TRP A 78 -3.81 -12.30 -9.71
N GLY A 79 -4.00 -13.62 -9.63
CA GLY A 79 -5.02 -14.23 -8.79
C GLY A 79 -4.73 -14.18 -7.29
N ASN A 80 -3.51 -13.80 -6.89
CA ASN A 80 -3.07 -13.69 -5.50
C ASN A 80 -3.30 -12.30 -4.91
N VAL A 81 -3.92 -11.38 -5.65
CA VAL A 81 -4.17 -10.01 -5.22
C VAL A 81 -5.58 -9.85 -4.68
N SER A 82 -5.71 -9.25 -3.51
CA SER A 82 -6.97 -8.74 -2.96
C SER A 82 -6.86 -7.23 -2.77
N GLY A 83 -7.96 -6.52 -2.93
CA GLY A 83 -7.98 -5.07 -2.81
C GLY A 83 -9.09 -4.61 -1.89
N GLU A 84 -8.80 -3.58 -1.08
CA GLU A 84 -9.75 -2.97 -0.18
C GLU A 84 -9.62 -1.46 -0.18
N VAL A 85 -10.73 -0.80 0.08
CA VAL A 85 -10.78 0.65 0.33
C VAL A 85 -11.02 0.84 1.83
N LEU A 86 -10.10 1.54 2.47
CA LEU A 86 -10.23 1.95 3.87
C LEU A 86 -10.21 3.48 3.90
N ASP A 87 -11.38 4.09 3.97
CA ASP A 87 -11.48 5.54 4.05
C ASP A 87 -11.12 5.98 5.49
N LEU A 88 -10.01 6.68 5.61
CA LEU A 88 -9.49 7.16 6.90
C LEU A 88 -9.88 8.61 7.18
N SER A 89 -10.77 9.20 6.40
CA SER A 89 -11.13 10.61 6.54
C SER A 89 -11.70 10.93 7.92
N SER A 90 -12.65 10.13 8.40
CA SER A 90 -13.25 10.36 9.72
C SER A 90 -12.26 10.17 10.87
N THR A 91 -11.38 9.19 10.77
CA THR A 91 -10.32 8.96 11.77
C THR A 91 -9.35 10.13 11.81
N TYR A 92 -8.95 10.61 10.64
CA TYR A 92 -8.08 11.77 10.52
C TYR A 92 -8.75 13.04 11.10
N ASP A 93 -10.01 13.25 10.80
CA ASP A 93 -10.77 14.41 11.29
C ASP A 93 -10.84 14.41 12.82
N GLU A 94 -11.08 13.26 13.42
CA GLU A 94 -11.09 13.11 14.87
C GLU A 94 -9.72 13.42 15.49
N PHE A 95 -8.66 12.87 14.91
CA PHE A 95 -7.30 13.17 15.32
C PHE A 95 -7.02 14.67 15.26
N ARG A 96 -7.38 15.31 14.15
CA ARG A 96 -7.17 16.74 13.95
C ARG A 96 -7.94 17.58 14.97
N SER A 97 -9.16 17.18 15.27
CA SER A 97 -10.01 17.85 16.27
C SER A 97 -9.38 17.78 17.67
N GLU A 98 -8.84 16.62 18.05
CA GLU A 98 -8.20 16.42 19.36
C GLU A 98 -6.86 17.10 19.46
N ALA A 99 -6.08 17.13 18.38
CA ALA A 99 -4.72 17.68 18.40
C ALA A 99 -4.67 19.22 18.38
N GLY A 100 -5.74 19.88 17.94
CA GLY A 100 -5.81 21.33 17.89
C GLY A 100 -5.21 21.94 16.63
N VAL A 101 -4.57 23.10 16.76
CA VAL A 101 -4.02 23.83 15.60
C VAL A 101 -2.65 23.29 15.23
N LEU A 102 -2.55 22.72 14.03
CA LEU A 102 -1.32 22.14 13.50
C LEU A 102 -0.97 22.80 12.16
N SER A 103 0.32 22.82 11.82
CA SER A 103 0.79 23.31 10.53
C SER A 103 0.37 22.36 9.39
N ASP A 104 0.31 22.87 8.18
CA ASP A 104 -0.02 22.06 6.99
C ASP A 104 0.98 20.91 6.79
N LEU A 105 2.27 21.17 7.05
CA LEU A 105 3.29 20.13 6.94
C LEU A 105 3.09 19.03 7.98
N SER A 106 2.79 19.39 9.23
CA SER A 106 2.50 18.42 10.27
C SER A 106 1.27 17.59 9.95
N LEU A 107 0.24 18.22 9.41
CA LEU A 107 -0.98 17.52 8.99
C LEU A 107 -0.71 16.54 7.84
N ALA A 108 0.09 16.93 6.86
CA ALA A 108 0.47 16.04 5.76
C ALA A 108 1.26 14.82 6.28
N ASN A 109 2.19 15.05 7.20
CA ASN A 109 2.95 13.98 7.85
C ASN A 109 2.05 13.06 8.67
N SER A 110 1.06 13.62 9.34
CA SER A 110 0.10 12.86 10.14
C SER A 110 -0.76 11.94 9.26
N ARG A 111 -1.20 12.42 8.09
CA ARG A 111 -1.92 11.58 7.14
C ARG A 111 -1.07 10.39 6.68
N ALA A 112 0.20 10.64 6.33
CA ALA A 112 1.12 9.58 5.91
C ALA A 112 1.32 8.54 7.01
N ARG A 113 1.49 8.98 8.24
CA ARG A 113 1.69 8.10 9.39
C ARG A 113 0.44 7.31 9.77
N LEU A 114 -0.73 7.91 9.62
CA LEU A 114 -1.99 7.20 9.86
C LEU A 114 -2.18 6.06 8.85
N ARG A 115 -1.85 6.30 7.60
CA ARG A 115 -1.84 5.24 6.58
C ARG A 115 -0.84 4.15 6.93
N MET A 116 0.36 4.51 7.38
CA MET A 116 1.38 3.54 7.77
C MET A 116 0.94 2.71 8.98
N THR A 117 0.35 3.36 9.98
CA THR A 117 -0.21 2.64 11.14
C THR A 117 -1.25 1.60 10.69
N THR A 118 -2.11 1.97 9.77
CA THR A 118 -3.15 1.08 9.23
C THR A 118 -2.53 -0.11 8.49
N LEU A 119 -1.54 0.13 7.65
CA LEU A 119 -0.83 -0.94 6.93
C LEU A 119 -0.18 -1.94 7.89
N TYR A 120 0.50 -1.44 8.93
CA TYR A 120 1.14 -2.32 9.91
C TYR A 120 0.13 -3.11 10.74
N ALA A 121 -1.00 -2.50 11.10
CA ALA A 121 -2.06 -3.20 11.83
C ALA A 121 -2.63 -4.37 11.00
N ILE A 122 -2.86 -4.13 9.72
CA ILE A 122 -3.39 -5.16 8.82
C ILE A 122 -2.35 -6.24 8.57
N ALA A 123 -1.09 -5.85 8.33
CA ALA A 123 -0.01 -6.82 8.13
C ALA A 123 0.16 -7.72 9.35
N GLY A 124 0.18 -7.15 10.54
CA GLY A 124 0.32 -7.91 11.78
C GLY A 124 -0.83 -8.89 12.02
N SER A 125 -2.02 -8.56 11.53
CA SER A 125 -3.22 -9.39 11.69
C SER A 125 -3.34 -10.48 10.63
N ASN A 126 -2.49 -10.47 9.59
CA ASN A 126 -2.56 -11.41 8.47
C ASN A 126 -1.24 -12.18 8.27
N ASN A 127 -0.40 -12.24 9.28
CA ASN A 127 0.91 -12.86 9.20
C ASN A 127 1.72 -12.29 8.03
N GLY A 128 1.68 -10.97 7.91
CA GLY A 128 2.19 -10.25 6.77
C GLY A 128 3.27 -9.24 7.09
N ILE A 129 3.77 -8.63 6.03
CA ILE A 129 4.75 -7.55 6.09
C ILE A 129 4.30 -6.42 5.17
N VAL A 130 4.61 -5.20 5.56
CA VAL A 130 4.37 -4.02 4.72
C VAL A 130 5.50 -3.89 3.69
N VAL A 131 5.13 -3.76 2.43
CA VAL A 131 6.10 -3.46 1.36
C VAL A 131 5.98 -1.98 1.05
N GLY A 132 6.98 -1.22 1.45
CA GLY A 132 6.97 0.23 1.32
C GLY A 132 7.62 0.73 0.04
N THR A 133 7.37 2.00 -0.25
CA THR A 133 7.92 2.67 -1.43
C THR A 133 9.25 3.38 -1.16
N GLY A 134 9.66 3.50 0.09
CA GLY A 134 10.93 4.10 0.49
C GLY A 134 10.93 5.61 0.67
N ASN A 135 9.78 6.24 0.64
CA ASN A 135 9.68 7.70 0.85
C ASN A 135 9.11 8.03 2.21
#